data_64f3c63e042aa1a41d5b2167a8d85506
#
_entry.id   64f3c63e042aa1a41d5b2167a8d85506
#
_cell.length_a   1.000
_cell.length_b   1.000
_cell.length_c   1.000
_cell.angle_alpha   90.00
_cell.angle_beta   90.00
_cell.angle_gamma   90.00
#
_symmetry.space_group_name_H-M   'P 1'
#
loop_
_entity.id
_entity.type
_entity.pdbx_description
1 polymer ?
#
loop_
_entity_poly.entity_id
_entity_poly.type
_entity_poly.pdbx_seq_one_letter_code
_entity_poly.pdbx_strand_id
1 'polypeptide(L)'
;MKKRLISLFVALTMLLCLIPAAFAATFNAGTYTASANGMNGAVTVEVTFSDSAITDVKVTEQAETPAIASGALEQIPADIVAHQTLAVDTVTGATITSKAILAAVEDCVKQAGADPDTLRTPVEKDTADVGDRTAHVEVLVIGGGGTGLAAAMSAMDSGAKDVMVVEKLSRFGGSTSVSGAVVAAENTYYTQSIGLEPNSEVWLEEWKASSDSDIGVLGKDPGYPTYERVSNYFTQVGETVNWLEDKGVAHWVTYPFFPNGRYQVPDYVIDSETGAADPEGGYMLIDHMVDWLKNHDADLRLSTTGTKLLTNNAGDVIGATVQDASGSYDVYASRGVVLATGGFAASEPMMREYLPQFADWIDLTTAGAGDTGDGMQMALDVGGVFYNDPYVITLGSTSRNGSIAGFCMSVNLWGRMVVNSKAQRFFNEGYMPYQATVALSRTEDGIAWALGDSKFAGAALLDAAVDGIEVVKADTIEELAALMGVDADTLVKSVETYNTACATGNDTEFGKDASNLTAIDAAPYYAVRIYVCTGGTIAGVKTNLNFQVLREDGSVINGLYAGGETSNREMYAYAYSSGSGVGYALASGRQIGMNLMK
;
A
#
# COMPACT_ATOMS: atom_id res chain seq x y z
N MET A 1 18.23 17.81 -62.54
CA MET A 1 17.64 16.92 -61.51
C MET A 1 18.57 15.78 -61.07
N LYS A 2 19.33 15.12 -61.95
CA LYS A 2 20.21 13.97 -61.56
C LYS A 2 21.39 14.33 -60.63
N LYS A 3 21.93 15.56 -60.64
CA LYS A 3 23.04 15.98 -59.75
C LYS A 3 22.59 16.28 -58.31
N ARG A 4 21.33 16.62 -58.06
CA ARG A 4 20.80 16.85 -56.70
C ARG A 4 20.43 15.55 -55.97
N LEU A 5 20.07 14.48 -56.69
CA LEU A 5 19.80 13.18 -56.09
C LEU A 5 21.07 12.46 -55.61
N ILE A 6 22.20 12.65 -56.27
CA ILE A 6 23.49 12.05 -55.92
C ILE A 6 24.05 12.73 -54.65
N SER A 7 23.87 14.04 -54.46
CA SER A 7 24.26 14.75 -53.23
C SER A 7 23.43 14.33 -52.01
N LEU A 8 22.15 14.02 -52.19
CA LEU A 8 21.30 13.57 -51.08
C LEU A 8 21.64 12.16 -50.63
N PHE A 9 22.03 11.28 -51.57
CA PHE A 9 22.41 9.91 -51.26
C PHE A 9 23.79 9.81 -50.59
N VAL A 10 24.73 10.69 -50.93
CA VAL A 10 26.05 10.77 -50.29
C VAL A 10 25.96 11.44 -48.92
N ALA A 11 25.04 12.40 -48.70
CA ALA A 11 24.79 12.97 -47.37
C ALA A 11 24.09 11.98 -46.42
N LEU A 12 23.20 11.14 -46.94
CA LEU A 12 22.52 10.11 -46.13
C LEU A 12 23.46 8.95 -45.76
N THR A 13 24.43 8.59 -46.61
CA THR A 13 25.46 7.59 -46.32
C THR A 13 26.55 8.12 -45.40
N MET A 14 26.82 9.43 -45.35
CA MET A 14 27.77 10.04 -44.40
C MET A 14 27.14 10.26 -43.00
N LEU A 15 25.83 10.35 -42.88
CA LEU A 15 25.16 10.45 -41.56
C LEU A 15 25.09 9.10 -40.84
N LEU A 16 25.26 7.97 -41.53
CA LEU A 16 25.32 6.63 -40.93
C LEU A 16 26.71 6.24 -40.40
N CYS A 17 27.75 7.10 -40.58
CA CYS A 17 29.13 6.80 -40.16
C CYS A 17 29.62 7.60 -38.95
N LEU A 18 28.74 8.27 -38.21
CA LEU A 18 29.09 9.00 -36.99
C LEU A 18 28.34 8.41 -35.75
N ILE A 19 28.12 7.12 -35.75
CA ILE A 19 27.90 6.42 -34.50
C ILE A 19 29.30 6.26 -33.89
N PRO A 20 29.61 6.85 -32.70
CA PRO A 20 30.84 6.54 -32.02
C PRO A 20 30.83 5.00 -31.85
N ALA A 21 31.92 4.36 -32.21
CA ALA A 21 32.15 2.97 -31.92
C ALA A 21 32.22 2.83 -30.37
N ALA A 22 31.08 2.89 -29.70
CA ALA A 22 30.94 2.28 -28.41
C ALA A 22 31.32 0.82 -28.61
N PHE A 23 32.19 0.29 -27.80
CA PHE A 23 32.58 -1.11 -27.77
C PHE A 23 31.28 -1.92 -27.72
N ALA A 24 30.82 -2.41 -28.88
CA ALA A 24 29.67 -3.29 -28.92
C ALA A 24 30.05 -4.55 -28.15
N ALA A 25 29.35 -4.85 -27.10
CA ALA A 25 29.53 -6.11 -26.40
C ALA A 25 29.35 -7.25 -27.41
N THR A 26 30.25 -8.21 -27.40
CA THR A 26 30.13 -9.38 -28.26
C THR A 26 29.57 -10.52 -27.42
N PHE A 27 28.47 -11.11 -27.88
CA PHE A 27 27.81 -12.21 -27.21
C PHE A 27 27.96 -13.51 -28.01
N ASN A 28 27.90 -14.62 -27.33
CA ASN A 28 27.57 -15.89 -27.97
C ASN A 28 26.05 -15.87 -28.22
N ALA A 29 25.65 -15.77 -29.50
CA ALA A 29 24.24 -15.71 -29.86
C ALA A 29 23.49 -16.94 -29.32
N GLY A 30 22.30 -16.73 -28.76
CA GLY A 30 21.50 -17.77 -28.15
C GLY A 30 20.53 -17.23 -27.12
N THR A 31 19.77 -18.12 -26.52
CA THR A 31 18.85 -17.79 -25.41
C THR A 31 19.36 -18.40 -24.12
N TYR A 32 19.41 -17.61 -23.08
CA TYR A 32 19.93 -17.96 -21.76
C TYR A 32 18.90 -17.64 -20.68
N THR A 33 18.92 -18.43 -19.60
CA THR A 33 17.98 -18.29 -18.50
C THR A 33 18.74 -18.13 -17.19
N ALA A 34 18.29 -17.23 -16.35
CA ALA A 34 18.81 -17.04 -15.00
C ALA A 34 17.72 -16.54 -14.06
N SER A 35 17.97 -16.65 -12.75
CA SER A 35 17.03 -16.24 -11.72
C SER A 35 17.75 -15.44 -10.64
N ALA A 36 17.04 -14.46 -10.06
CA ALA A 36 17.49 -13.73 -8.87
C ALA A 36 16.34 -13.56 -7.89
N ASN A 37 16.65 -13.32 -6.61
CA ASN A 37 15.62 -13.18 -5.58
C ASN A 37 14.92 -11.82 -5.71
N GLY A 38 13.60 -11.85 -5.93
CA GLY A 38 12.69 -10.74 -5.77
C GLY A 38 12.20 -10.60 -4.32
N MET A 39 11.05 -9.95 -4.14
CA MET A 39 10.46 -9.75 -2.81
C MET A 39 9.76 -11.03 -2.32
N ASN A 40 8.95 -11.67 -3.16
CA ASN A 40 8.12 -12.81 -2.79
C ASN A 40 8.70 -14.16 -3.27
N GLY A 41 9.85 -14.14 -3.94
CA GLY A 41 10.50 -15.34 -4.45
C GLY A 41 11.46 -15.07 -5.60
N ALA A 42 11.86 -16.13 -6.30
CA ALA A 42 12.75 -16.01 -7.44
C ALA A 42 12.02 -15.38 -8.63
N VAL A 43 12.68 -14.41 -9.28
CA VAL A 43 12.30 -13.86 -10.57
C VAL A 43 13.22 -14.48 -11.62
N THR A 44 12.64 -15.23 -12.57
CA THR A 44 13.37 -15.92 -13.64
C THR A 44 13.20 -15.18 -14.94
N VAL A 45 14.31 -14.91 -15.64
CA VAL A 45 14.29 -14.27 -16.96
C VAL A 45 14.87 -15.20 -18.03
N GLU A 46 14.34 -15.08 -19.23
CA GLU A 46 14.90 -15.63 -20.45
C GLU A 46 15.36 -14.46 -21.33
N VAL A 47 16.63 -14.46 -21.70
CA VAL A 47 17.25 -13.39 -22.49
C VAL A 47 17.80 -13.94 -23.78
N THR A 48 17.44 -13.34 -24.90
CA THR A 48 17.93 -13.72 -26.24
C THR A 48 18.96 -12.70 -26.73
N PHE A 49 20.10 -13.21 -27.16
CA PHE A 49 21.21 -12.42 -27.69
C PHE A 49 21.46 -12.76 -29.17
N SER A 50 21.73 -11.74 -29.97
CA SER A 50 22.50 -11.87 -31.22
C SER A 50 24.00 -11.75 -30.92
N ASP A 51 24.85 -11.82 -31.94
CA ASP A 51 26.30 -11.63 -31.76
C ASP A 51 26.69 -10.24 -31.22
N SER A 52 25.79 -9.25 -31.25
CA SER A 52 26.08 -7.85 -30.94
C SER A 52 25.00 -7.11 -30.16
N ALA A 53 23.88 -7.75 -29.80
CA ALA A 53 22.75 -7.08 -29.15
C ALA A 53 21.93 -8.01 -28.28
N ILE A 54 21.30 -7.47 -27.25
CA ILE A 54 20.19 -8.07 -26.50
C ILE A 54 18.94 -7.87 -27.36
N THR A 55 18.33 -8.95 -27.85
CA THR A 55 17.20 -8.87 -28.79
C THR A 55 15.86 -9.10 -28.11
N ASP A 56 15.83 -9.79 -26.98
CA ASP A 56 14.63 -10.01 -26.17
C ASP A 56 14.99 -10.25 -24.71
N VAL A 57 14.16 -9.75 -23.80
CA VAL A 57 14.19 -10.04 -22.36
C VAL A 57 12.79 -10.37 -21.91
N LYS A 58 12.59 -11.52 -21.32
CA LYS A 58 11.29 -12.02 -20.90
C LYS A 58 11.33 -12.54 -19.47
N VAL A 59 10.44 -12.09 -18.62
CA VAL A 59 10.22 -12.70 -17.31
C VAL A 59 9.33 -13.93 -17.51
N THR A 60 9.83 -15.11 -17.16
CA THR A 60 9.16 -16.40 -17.39
C THR A 60 8.53 -16.98 -16.14
N GLU A 61 9.10 -16.68 -14.97
CA GLU A 61 8.56 -17.13 -13.68
C GLU A 61 8.76 -16.02 -12.63
N GLN A 62 7.76 -15.78 -11.81
CA GLN A 62 7.80 -14.85 -10.70
C GLN A 62 6.63 -15.08 -9.76
N ALA A 63 6.74 -14.65 -8.50
CA ALA A 63 5.69 -14.69 -7.49
C ALA A 63 5.47 -13.30 -6.85
N GLU A 64 5.84 -12.25 -7.57
CA GLU A 64 5.75 -10.86 -7.09
C GLU A 64 4.29 -10.39 -7.03
N THR A 65 3.99 -9.46 -6.13
CA THR A 65 2.68 -8.84 -5.99
C THR A 65 2.33 -8.03 -7.25
N PRO A 66 1.29 -8.39 -8.02
CA PRO A 66 0.96 -7.70 -9.28
C PRO A 66 0.76 -6.20 -9.13
N ALA A 67 0.10 -5.76 -8.04
CA ALA A 67 -0.15 -4.36 -7.73
C ALA A 67 1.14 -3.53 -7.56
N ILE A 68 2.27 -4.16 -7.28
CA ILE A 68 3.57 -3.50 -7.06
C ILE A 68 4.49 -3.72 -8.26
N ALA A 69 4.58 -4.96 -8.73
CA ALA A 69 5.64 -5.41 -9.62
C ALA A 69 5.35 -5.22 -11.11
N SER A 70 4.08 -5.12 -11.54
CA SER A 70 3.71 -5.11 -12.98
C SER A 70 4.48 -4.07 -13.79
N GLY A 71 4.67 -2.85 -13.25
CA GLY A 71 5.47 -1.82 -13.93
C GLY A 71 6.93 -2.25 -14.15
N ALA A 72 7.58 -2.90 -13.17
CA ALA A 72 8.95 -3.37 -13.32
C ALA A 72 9.05 -4.56 -14.28
N LEU A 73 8.06 -5.47 -14.22
CA LEU A 73 8.00 -6.65 -15.09
C LEU A 73 7.86 -6.29 -16.58
N GLU A 74 7.26 -5.14 -16.89
CA GLU A 74 7.07 -4.65 -18.25
C GLU A 74 8.19 -3.69 -18.69
N GLN A 75 8.51 -2.67 -17.86
CA GLN A 75 9.41 -1.58 -18.24
C GLN A 75 10.88 -2.00 -18.25
N ILE A 76 11.36 -2.71 -17.22
CA ILE A 76 12.78 -3.08 -17.15
C ILE A 76 13.24 -3.94 -18.34
N PRO A 77 12.50 -5.00 -18.75
CA PRO A 77 12.83 -5.75 -19.94
C PRO A 77 12.83 -4.90 -21.22
N ALA A 78 11.81 -4.04 -21.38
CA ALA A 78 11.69 -3.18 -22.56
C ALA A 78 12.84 -2.15 -22.65
N ASP A 79 13.19 -1.53 -21.53
CA ASP A 79 14.26 -0.51 -21.46
C ASP A 79 15.64 -1.12 -21.73
N ILE A 80 15.91 -2.33 -21.21
CA ILE A 80 17.16 -3.05 -21.49
C ILE A 80 17.32 -3.29 -23.00
N VAL A 81 16.27 -3.79 -23.64
CA VAL A 81 16.28 -4.06 -25.09
C VAL A 81 16.39 -2.76 -25.91
N ALA A 82 15.64 -1.72 -25.54
CA ALA A 82 15.63 -0.44 -26.24
C ALA A 82 16.98 0.28 -26.17
N HIS A 83 17.61 0.29 -24.99
CA HIS A 83 18.81 1.07 -24.72
C HIS A 83 20.10 0.26 -24.71
N GLN A 84 20.02 -1.08 -24.83
CA GLN A 84 21.17 -1.99 -24.83
C GLN A 84 22.08 -1.80 -23.60
N THR A 85 21.49 -1.58 -22.43
CA THR A 85 22.22 -1.31 -21.17
C THR A 85 21.53 -1.95 -19.98
N LEU A 86 22.31 -2.27 -18.95
CA LEU A 86 21.85 -2.68 -17.61
C LEU A 86 21.75 -1.48 -16.65
N ALA A 87 22.15 -0.28 -17.08
CA ALA A 87 22.07 0.96 -16.32
C ALA A 87 20.72 1.68 -16.53
N VAL A 88 19.64 0.92 -16.62
CA VAL A 88 18.28 1.46 -16.65
C VAL A 88 17.81 1.83 -15.24
N ASP A 89 16.94 2.82 -15.12
CA ASP A 89 16.38 3.23 -13.83
C ASP A 89 15.49 2.11 -13.26
N THR A 90 15.54 1.92 -11.95
CA THR A 90 14.57 1.05 -11.27
C THR A 90 13.19 1.70 -11.25
N VAL A 91 12.14 0.90 -11.37
CA VAL A 91 10.76 1.38 -11.29
C VAL A 91 10.43 1.76 -9.85
N THR A 92 9.99 3.00 -9.65
CA THR A 92 9.63 3.52 -8.32
C THR A 92 8.49 2.69 -7.73
N GLY A 93 8.69 2.24 -6.49
CA GLY A 93 7.75 1.35 -5.79
C GLY A 93 8.00 -0.15 -6.03
N ALA A 94 8.75 -0.53 -7.09
CA ALA A 94 9.09 -1.92 -7.41
C ALA A 94 10.62 -2.14 -7.47
N THR A 95 11.38 -1.48 -6.61
CA THR A 95 12.85 -1.45 -6.65
C THR A 95 13.47 -2.85 -6.46
N ILE A 96 12.90 -3.69 -5.59
CA ILE A 96 13.42 -5.05 -5.34
C ILE A 96 13.23 -5.92 -6.57
N THR A 97 12.02 -5.92 -7.16
CA THR A 97 11.72 -6.64 -8.40
C THR A 97 12.56 -6.14 -9.56
N SER A 98 12.73 -4.81 -9.71
CA SER A 98 13.61 -4.20 -10.74
C SER A 98 15.04 -4.71 -10.61
N LYS A 99 15.59 -4.71 -9.39
CA LYS A 99 16.95 -5.21 -9.12
C LYS A 99 17.08 -6.71 -9.36
N ALA A 100 16.05 -7.50 -9.06
CA ALA A 100 16.02 -8.94 -9.34
C ALA A 100 16.07 -9.21 -10.84
N ILE A 101 15.26 -8.50 -11.64
CA ILE A 101 15.30 -8.61 -13.11
C ILE A 101 16.69 -8.25 -13.64
N LEU A 102 17.25 -7.10 -13.23
CA LEU A 102 18.58 -6.65 -13.65
C LEU A 102 19.67 -7.67 -13.28
N ALA A 103 19.66 -8.21 -12.08
CA ALA A 103 20.63 -9.21 -11.64
C ALA A 103 20.51 -10.52 -12.44
N ALA A 104 19.29 -10.98 -12.73
CA ALA A 104 19.08 -12.17 -13.54
C ALA A 104 19.52 -11.94 -15.00
N VAL A 105 19.26 -10.76 -15.59
CA VAL A 105 19.76 -10.41 -16.93
C VAL A 105 21.29 -10.32 -16.93
N GLU A 106 21.90 -9.75 -15.89
CA GLU A 106 23.37 -9.71 -15.75
C GLU A 106 23.99 -11.10 -15.80
N ASP A 107 23.36 -12.08 -15.15
CA ASP A 107 23.84 -13.47 -15.18
C ASP A 107 23.64 -14.11 -16.56
N CYS A 108 22.58 -13.78 -17.29
CA CYS A 108 22.42 -14.20 -18.69
C CYS A 108 23.51 -13.59 -19.59
N VAL A 109 23.89 -12.32 -19.38
CA VAL A 109 25.02 -11.66 -20.08
C VAL A 109 26.33 -12.41 -19.86
N LYS A 110 26.64 -12.80 -18.62
CA LYS A 110 27.81 -13.63 -18.29
C LYS A 110 27.78 -14.98 -18.98
N GLN A 111 26.62 -15.64 -19.01
CA GLN A 111 26.44 -16.92 -19.73
C GLN A 111 26.65 -16.76 -21.24
N ALA A 112 26.24 -15.63 -21.82
CA ALA A 112 26.49 -15.28 -23.21
C ALA A 112 27.95 -14.89 -23.50
N GLY A 113 28.83 -14.93 -22.50
CA GLY A 113 30.27 -14.71 -22.65
C GLY A 113 30.70 -13.24 -22.67
N ALA A 114 29.80 -12.31 -22.36
CA ALA A 114 30.09 -10.88 -22.26
C ALA A 114 30.35 -10.44 -20.83
N ASP A 115 31.06 -9.32 -20.66
CA ASP A 115 31.25 -8.65 -19.39
C ASP A 115 30.09 -7.68 -19.13
N PRO A 116 29.23 -7.89 -18.10
CA PRO A 116 28.12 -7.00 -17.78
C PRO A 116 28.52 -5.54 -17.56
N ASP A 117 29.75 -5.27 -17.10
CA ASP A 117 30.22 -3.90 -16.87
C ASP A 117 30.35 -3.11 -18.16
N THR A 118 30.48 -3.78 -19.31
CA THR A 118 30.46 -3.10 -20.63
C THR A 118 29.07 -2.60 -21.02
N LEU A 119 28.02 -3.06 -20.34
CA LEU A 119 26.62 -2.69 -20.54
C LEU A 119 26.10 -1.69 -19.49
N ARG A 120 26.97 -0.98 -18.76
CA ARG A 120 26.56 -0.03 -17.73
C ARG A 120 26.60 1.43 -18.18
N THR A 121 26.41 1.69 -19.47
CA THR A 121 26.25 3.05 -19.98
C THR A 121 24.90 3.60 -19.54
N PRO A 122 24.84 4.68 -18.74
CA PRO A 122 23.57 5.27 -18.33
C PRO A 122 22.73 5.68 -19.55
N VAL A 123 21.42 5.50 -19.46
CA VAL A 123 20.48 6.01 -20.45
C VAL A 123 20.52 7.53 -20.39
N GLU A 124 20.89 8.17 -21.51
CA GLU A 124 20.78 9.63 -21.62
C GLU A 124 19.29 9.98 -21.56
N LYS A 125 18.90 10.70 -20.51
CA LYS A 125 17.56 11.28 -20.43
C LYS A 125 17.48 12.40 -21.45
N ASP A 126 16.50 12.32 -22.33
CA ASP A 126 16.24 13.36 -23.31
C ASP A 126 15.77 14.63 -22.56
N THR A 127 16.71 15.49 -22.21
CA THR A 127 16.47 16.79 -21.60
C THR A 127 16.18 17.83 -22.69
N ALA A 128 15.43 17.44 -23.72
CA ALA A 128 14.97 18.40 -24.70
C ALA A 128 14.34 19.57 -23.93
N ASP A 129 14.75 20.78 -24.26
CA ASP A 129 14.10 22.01 -23.77
C ASP A 129 12.65 21.97 -24.26
N VAL A 130 11.78 21.46 -23.40
CA VAL A 130 10.35 21.24 -23.71
C VAL A 130 9.56 22.56 -23.75
N GLY A 131 10.26 23.68 -23.67
CA GLY A 131 9.65 25.02 -23.70
C GLY A 131 8.81 25.29 -22.44
N ASP A 132 8.05 26.37 -22.51
CA ASP A 132 7.12 26.76 -21.45
C ASP A 132 5.88 25.84 -21.49
N ARG A 133 5.95 24.71 -20.81
CA ARG A 133 4.83 23.76 -20.69
C ARG A 133 3.89 24.27 -19.61
N THR A 134 2.68 24.60 -20.01
CA THR A 134 1.60 24.99 -19.11
C THR A 134 0.34 24.24 -19.52
N ALA A 135 -0.37 23.65 -18.54
CA ALA A 135 -1.66 23.02 -18.78
C ALA A 135 -2.78 23.75 -18.01
N HIS A 136 -3.98 23.70 -18.57
CA HIS A 136 -5.17 24.26 -17.94
C HIS A 136 -6.25 23.19 -17.92
N VAL A 137 -6.83 22.94 -16.74
CA VAL A 137 -7.88 21.94 -16.52
C VAL A 137 -8.99 22.53 -15.64
N GLU A 138 -10.12 21.85 -15.55
CA GLU A 138 -11.13 22.19 -14.54
C GLU A 138 -10.72 21.66 -13.17
N VAL A 139 -10.29 20.42 -13.10
CA VAL A 139 -9.92 19.72 -11.85
C VAL A 139 -8.56 19.05 -12.01
N LEU A 140 -7.65 19.33 -11.08
CA LEU A 140 -6.38 18.61 -10.94
C LEU A 140 -6.42 17.69 -9.72
N VAL A 141 -6.20 16.41 -9.92
CA VAL A 141 -6.09 15.41 -8.86
C VAL A 141 -4.63 14.96 -8.73
N ILE A 142 -4.06 15.11 -7.54
CA ILE A 142 -2.70 14.67 -7.22
C ILE A 142 -2.79 13.40 -6.36
N GLY A 143 -2.39 12.28 -6.95
CA GLY A 143 -2.48 10.93 -6.39
C GLY A 143 -3.59 10.09 -7.04
N GLY A 144 -3.20 8.97 -7.62
CA GLY A 144 -4.06 8.05 -8.38
C GLY A 144 -4.47 6.80 -7.58
N GLY A 145 -4.65 6.94 -6.26
CA GLY A 145 -5.26 5.92 -5.39
C GLY A 145 -6.79 5.98 -5.43
N GLY A 146 -7.44 5.14 -4.60
CA GLY A 146 -8.91 5.07 -4.56
C GLY A 146 -9.60 6.41 -4.36
N THR A 147 -9.06 7.31 -3.52
CA THR A 147 -9.60 8.65 -3.30
C THR A 147 -9.52 9.52 -4.55
N GLY A 148 -8.35 9.56 -5.19
CA GLY A 148 -8.14 10.43 -6.35
C GLY A 148 -8.95 9.99 -7.55
N LEU A 149 -8.99 8.68 -7.82
CA LEU A 149 -9.79 8.13 -8.93
C LEU A 149 -11.29 8.35 -8.68
N ALA A 150 -11.79 8.14 -7.44
CA ALA A 150 -13.17 8.43 -7.10
C ALA A 150 -13.52 9.93 -7.22
N ALA A 151 -12.57 10.83 -6.86
CA ALA A 151 -12.77 12.27 -7.03
C ALA A 151 -12.83 12.67 -8.50
N ALA A 152 -11.92 12.13 -9.32
CA ALA A 152 -11.92 12.37 -10.77
C ALA A 152 -13.22 11.87 -11.43
N MET A 153 -13.60 10.61 -11.17
CA MET A 153 -14.84 10.02 -11.68
C MET A 153 -16.06 10.86 -11.28
N SER A 154 -16.13 11.24 -10.00
CA SER A 154 -17.26 12.00 -9.47
C SER A 154 -17.33 13.43 -9.99
N ALA A 155 -16.19 14.09 -10.21
CA ALA A 155 -16.14 15.41 -10.85
C ALA A 155 -16.66 15.33 -12.29
N MET A 156 -16.24 14.33 -13.08
CA MET A 156 -16.70 14.10 -14.44
C MET A 156 -18.20 13.75 -14.49
N ASP A 157 -18.66 12.88 -13.61
CA ASP A 157 -20.08 12.52 -13.48
C ASP A 157 -20.94 13.74 -13.10
N SER A 158 -20.38 14.68 -12.34
CA SER A 158 -21.00 15.95 -11.97
C SER A 158 -20.84 17.04 -13.04
N GLY A 159 -20.21 16.76 -14.17
CA GLY A 159 -20.17 17.61 -15.37
C GLY A 159 -18.82 18.25 -15.72
N ALA A 160 -17.74 17.98 -14.97
CA ALA A 160 -16.39 18.41 -15.36
C ALA A 160 -15.99 17.78 -16.70
N LYS A 161 -15.30 18.55 -17.56
CA LYS A 161 -14.87 18.11 -18.90
C LYS A 161 -13.38 17.87 -18.97
N ASP A 162 -12.62 18.65 -18.22
CA ASP A 162 -11.14 18.63 -18.24
C ASP A 162 -10.66 18.22 -16.85
N VAL A 163 -10.46 16.93 -16.64
CA VAL A 163 -9.96 16.36 -15.39
C VAL A 163 -8.61 15.70 -15.63
N MET A 164 -7.59 16.14 -14.91
CA MET A 164 -6.25 15.54 -14.94
C MET A 164 -5.99 14.83 -13.62
N VAL A 165 -5.50 13.59 -13.70
CA VAL A 165 -4.99 12.82 -12.56
C VAL A 165 -3.50 12.57 -12.77
N VAL A 166 -2.68 13.02 -11.82
CA VAL A 166 -1.24 12.74 -11.82
C VAL A 166 -0.90 11.74 -10.72
N GLU A 167 -0.09 10.73 -11.06
CA GLU A 167 0.42 9.71 -10.16
C GLU A 167 1.93 9.59 -10.30
N LYS A 168 2.64 9.68 -9.17
CA LYS A 168 4.11 9.64 -9.18
C LYS A 168 4.70 8.27 -9.49
N LEU A 169 3.95 7.20 -9.21
CA LEU A 169 4.36 5.84 -9.52
C LEU A 169 4.06 5.50 -10.99
N SER A 170 4.61 4.39 -11.44
CA SER A 170 4.38 3.85 -12.78
C SER A 170 3.01 3.18 -12.95
N ARG A 171 2.21 3.09 -11.88
CA ARG A 171 0.87 2.52 -11.86
C ARG A 171 -0.04 3.31 -10.93
N PHE A 172 -1.32 3.42 -11.28
CA PHE A 172 -2.36 3.88 -10.37
C PHE A 172 -2.64 2.84 -9.29
N GLY A 173 -3.04 3.29 -8.10
CA GLY A 173 -3.47 2.35 -7.06
C GLY A 173 -3.28 2.80 -5.62
N GLY A 174 -2.10 3.28 -5.25
CA GLY A 174 -1.75 3.58 -3.87
C GLY A 174 -2.04 2.40 -2.92
N SER A 175 -2.28 2.67 -1.65
CA SER A 175 -2.61 1.65 -0.64
C SER A 175 -3.92 0.90 -0.94
N THR A 176 -4.83 1.46 -1.75
CA THR A 176 -6.05 0.75 -2.18
C THR A 176 -5.71 -0.48 -3.01
N SER A 177 -4.73 -0.41 -3.91
CA SER A 177 -4.37 -1.52 -4.81
C SER A 177 -3.72 -2.71 -4.10
N VAL A 178 -3.11 -2.49 -2.94
CA VAL A 178 -2.47 -3.55 -2.12
C VAL A 178 -3.37 -4.02 -0.98
N SER A 179 -4.66 -3.71 -1.05
CA SER A 179 -5.69 -4.12 -0.09
C SER A 179 -6.63 -5.17 -0.70
N GLY A 180 -7.41 -5.83 0.14
CA GLY A 180 -8.47 -6.76 -0.32
C GLY A 180 -9.71 -6.10 -0.92
N ALA A 181 -9.71 -4.80 -1.22
CA ALA A 181 -10.87 -4.03 -1.69
C ALA A 181 -12.11 -4.08 -0.77
N VAL A 182 -11.95 -4.44 0.50
CA VAL A 182 -13.07 -4.58 1.43
C VAL A 182 -13.63 -3.21 1.78
N VAL A 183 -14.94 -3.03 1.62
CA VAL A 183 -15.69 -1.86 2.05
C VAL A 183 -16.73 -2.26 3.08
N ALA A 184 -16.73 -1.58 4.24
CA ALA A 184 -17.81 -1.70 5.21
C ALA A 184 -18.90 -0.66 4.87
N ALA A 185 -20.08 -1.11 4.45
CA ALA A 185 -21.18 -0.25 4.04
C ALA A 185 -22.55 -0.86 4.37
N GLU A 186 -23.50 0.01 4.72
CA GLU A 186 -24.91 -0.33 4.86
C GLU A 186 -25.71 0.42 3.80
N ASN A 187 -26.97 0.03 3.62
CA ASN A 187 -27.89 0.64 2.65
C ASN A 187 -27.39 0.57 1.19
N THR A 188 -26.66 -0.49 0.85
CA THR A 188 -26.25 -0.77 -0.52
C THR A 188 -27.30 -1.62 -1.25
N TYR A 189 -27.24 -1.66 -2.59
CA TYR A 189 -28.10 -2.57 -3.38
C TYR A 189 -27.92 -4.01 -2.91
N TYR A 190 -26.68 -4.41 -2.60
CA TYR A 190 -26.39 -5.73 -2.08
C TYR A 190 -27.04 -5.99 -0.71
N THR A 191 -26.86 -5.09 0.28
CA THR A 191 -27.46 -5.28 1.62
C THR A 191 -28.97 -5.34 1.56
N GLN A 192 -29.60 -4.53 0.72
CA GLN A 192 -31.03 -4.56 0.47
C GLN A 192 -31.48 -5.90 -0.17
N SER A 193 -30.71 -6.45 -1.11
CA SER A 193 -31.02 -7.72 -1.78
C SER A 193 -31.04 -8.93 -0.84
N ILE A 194 -30.22 -8.88 0.22
CA ILE A 194 -30.17 -9.94 1.26
C ILE A 194 -31.08 -9.64 2.47
N GLY A 195 -31.84 -8.54 2.43
CA GLY A 195 -32.76 -8.15 3.51
C GLY A 195 -32.07 -7.64 4.78
N LEU A 196 -30.85 -7.13 4.67
CA LEU A 196 -30.13 -6.49 5.77
C LEU A 196 -30.61 -5.04 5.92
N GLU A 197 -31.37 -4.77 6.97
CA GLU A 197 -31.83 -3.42 7.28
C GLU A 197 -30.67 -2.56 7.79
N PRO A 198 -30.50 -1.33 7.29
CA PRO A 198 -29.46 -0.43 7.76
C PRO A 198 -29.71 -0.05 9.21
N ASN A 199 -28.65 -0.04 10.03
CA ASN A 199 -28.72 0.36 11.42
C ASN A 199 -27.49 1.20 11.82
N SER A 200 -27.41 2.39 11.25
CA SER A 200 -26.30 3.31 11.47
C SER A 200 -26.14 3.72 12.95
N GLU A 201 -27.18 3.67 13.76
CA GLU A 201 -27.08 3.95 15.21
C GLU A 201 -26.32 2.84 15.92
N VAL A 202 -26.65 1.58 15.65
CA VAL A 202 -25.90 0.42 16.22
C VAL A 202 -24.46 0.42 15.70
N TRP A 203 -24.25 0.70 14.42
CA TRP A 203 -22.91 0.78 13.86
C TRP A 203 -22.06 1.90 14.52
N LEU A 204 -22.68 3.04 14.81
CA LEU A 204 -22.02 4.11 15.54
C LEU A 204 -21.69 3.73 16.98
N GLU A 205 -22.56 3.00 17.69
CA GLU A 205 -22.27 2.49 19.03
C GLU A 205 -21.14 1.44 19.02
N GLU A 206 -21.10 0.56 18.03
CA GLU A 206 -19.98 -0.37 17.81
C GLU A 206 -18.66 0.39 17.59
N TRP A 207 -18.70 1.46 16.79
CA TRP A 207 -17.52 2.30 16.54
C TRP A 207 -17.03 3.01 17.79
N LYS A 208 -17.96 3.54 18.59
CA LYS A 208 -17.64 4.17 19.90
C LYS A 208 -17.02 3.15 20.86
N ALA A 209 -17.63 1.96 20.99
CA ALA A 209 -17.12 0.93 21.86
C ALA A 209 -15.71 0.46 21.47
N SER A 210 -15.43 0.37 20.16
CA SER A 210 -14.08 0.08 19.67
C SER A 210 -13.10 1.19 20.02
N SER A 211 -13.48 2.47 19.81
CA SER A 211 -12.66 3.63 20.14
C SER A 211 -12.36 3.72 21.65
N ASP A 212 -13.35 3.47 22.50
CA ASP A 212 -13.18 3.45 23.95
C ASP A 212 -12.24 2.34 24.41
N SER A 213 -12.32 1.17 23.76
CA SER A 213 -11.40 0.05 24.00
C SER A 213 -9.96 0.43 23.66
N ASP A 214 -9.75 1.08 22.50
CA ASP A 214 -8.42 1.53 22.07
C ASP A 214 -7.84 2.57 23.03
N ILE A 215 -8.66 3.53 23.45
CA ILE A 215 -8.29 4.55 24.45
C ILE A 215 -7.94 3.87 25.78
N GLY A 216 -8.71 2.86 26.18
CA GLY A 216 -8.45 2.05 27.37
C GLY A 216 -7.11 1.32 27.31
N VAL A 217 -6.81 0.68 26.17
CA VAL A 217 -5.52 -0.01 25.94
C VAL A 217 -4.36 0.98 25.94
N LEU A 218 -4.51 2.16 25.32
CA LEU A 218 -3.46 3.17 25.25
C LEU A 218 -3.36 4.05 26.50
N GLY A 219 -4.42 4.15 27.30
CA GLY A 219 -4.45 5.00 28.49
C GLY A 219 -4.35 6.50 28.18
N LYS A 220 -4.66 6.91 26.94
CA LYS A 220 -4.63 8.28 26.47
C LYS A 220 -5.79 8.52 25.52
N ASP A 221 -6.61 9.53 25.78
CA ASP A 221 -7.63 10.00 24.86
C ASP A 221 -7.00 10.99 23.85
N PRO A 222 -7.04 10.69 22.54
CA PRO A 222 -6.51 11.59 21.51
C PRO A 222 -7.46 12.73 21.16
N GLY A 223 -8.70 12.72 21.66
CA GLY A 223 -9.77 13.62 21.25
C GLY A 223 -10.40 13.25 19.90
N TYR A 224 -10.16 12.05 19.42
CA TYR A 224 -10.69 11.48 18.17
C TYR A 224 -11.30 10.09 18.43
N PRO A 225 -12.19 9.59 17.55
CA PRO A 225 -12.70 10.20 16.31
C PRO A 225 -13.64 11.38 16.58
N THR A 226 -13.89 12.20 15.55
CA THR A 226 -15.06 13.09 15.59
C THR A 226 -16.26 12.32 15.05
N TYR A 227 -17.26 12.09 15.89
CA TYR A 227 -18.42 11.28 15.50
C TYR A 227 -19.28 11.92 14.41
N GLU A 228 -19.12 13.22 14.19
CA GLU A 228 -19.71 13.91 13.04
C GLU A 228 -19.08 13.44 11.71
N ARG A 229 -17.76 13.28 11.66
CA ARG A 229 -17.04 12.73 10.51
C ARG A 229 -17.41 11.27 10.28
N VAL A 230 -17.44 10.46 11.33
CA VAL A 230 -17.84 9.04 11.26
C VAL A 230 -19.27 8.89 10.75
N SER A 231 -20.23 9.69 11.26
CA SER A 231 -21.63 9.65 10.81
C SER A 231 -21.77 10.11 9.35
N ASN A 232 -20.99 11.14 8.94
CA ASN A 232 -20.94 11.56 7.54
C ASN A 232 -20.44 10.40 6.65
N TYR A 233 -19.38 9.70 7.05
CA TYR A 233 -18.87 8.54 6.35
C TYR A 233 -19.93 7.45 6.19
N PHE A 234 -20.65 7.07 7.25
CA PHE A 234 -21.70 6.05 7.19
C PHE A 234 -22.82 6.40 6.18
N THR A 235 -23.18 7.68 6.12
CA THR A 235 -24.16 8.16 5.14
C THR A 235 -23.63 8.06 3.71
N GLN A 236 -22.37 8.40 3.48
CA GLN A 236 -21.80 8.54 2.15
C GLN A 236 -21.28 7.22 1.56
N VAL A 237 -20.84 6.27 2.40
CA VAL A 237 -20.21 5.05 1.89
C VAL A 237 -21.18 4.14 1.15
N GLY A 238 -22.40 3.94 1.66
CA GLY A 238 -23.42 3.14 0.99
C GLY A 238 -23.84 3.72 -0.36
N GLU A 239 -24.04 5.05 -0.41
CA GLU A 239 -24.31 5.75 -1.67
C GLU A 239 -23.14 5.65 -2.67
N THR A 240 -21.89 5.62 -2.17
CA THR A 240 -20.70 5.51 -3.01
C THR A 240 -20.58 4.12 -3.60
N VAL A 241 -20.86 3.09 -2.82
CA VAL A 241 -20.91 1.69 -3.28
C VAL A 241 -21.95 1.53 -4.39
N ASN A 242 -23.16 2.01 -4.18
CA ASN A 242 -24.23 1.99 -5.18
C ASN A 242 -23.84 2.78 -6.44
N TRP A 243 -23.25 3.96 -6.28
CA TRP A 243 -22.78 4.78 -7.40
C TRP A 243 -21.72 4.08 -8.25
N LEU A 244 -20.75 3.38 -7.64
CA LEU A 244 -19.76 2.59 -8.39
C LEU A 244 -20.40 1.44 -9.15
N GLU A 245 -21.44 0.82 -8.59
CA GLU A 245 -22.23 -0.21 -9.27
C GLU A 245 -23.01 0.36 -10.46
N ASP A 246 -23.68 1.51 -10.28
CA ASP A 246 -24.38 2.23 -11.35
C ASP A 246 -23.43 2.65 -12.50
N LYS A 247 -22.16 2.89 -12.21
CA LYS A 247 -21.12 3.19 -13.21
C LYS A 247 -20.55 1.94 -13.88
N GLY A 248 -20.94 0.75 -13.45
CA GLY A 248 -20.43 -0.51 -13.97
C GLY A 248 -18.98 -0.80 -13.57
N VAL A 249 -18.51 -0.17 -12.49
CA VAL A 249 -17.15 -0.37 -11.97
C VAL A 249 -17.06 -1.65 -11.14
N ALA A 250 -18.07 -1.95 -10.33
CA ALA A 250 -18.08 -3.11 -9.44
C ALA A 250 -19.52 -3.58 -9.20
N HIS A 251 -19.73 -4.89 -9.18
CA HIS A 251 -20.87 -5.52 -8.55
C HIS A 251 -20.45 -6.04 -7.18
N TRP A 252 -21.16 -5.66 -6.11
CA TRP A 252 -20.71 -5.92 -4.75
C TRP A 252 -21.35 -7.17 -4.17
N VAL A 253 -20.54 -7.95 -3.43
CA VAL A 253 -20.95 -9.17 -2.74
C VAL A 253 -20.38 -9.21 -1.32
N THR A 254 -20.90 -10.10 -0.46
CA THR A 254 -20.35 -10.31 0.89
C THR A 254 -18.88 -10.71 0.83
N TYR A 255 -18.07 -10.10 1.67
CA TYR A 255 -16.71 -10.56 1.94
C TYR A 255 -16.77 -11.89 2.72
N PRO A 256 -16.21 -12.99 2.17
CA PRO A 256 -16.39 -14.32 2.77
C PRO A 256 -15.85 -14.46 4.20
N PHE A 257 -14.83 -13.67 4.54
CA PHE A 257 -14.21 -13.71 5.87
C PHE A 257 -15.08 -13.09 6.97
N PHE A 258 -15.95 -12.13 6.62
CA PHE A 258 -16.93 -11.50 7.52
C PHE A 258 -18.33 -11.58 6.90
N PRO A 259 -19.02 -12.74 7.05
CA PRO A 259 -20.26 -13.01 6.30
C PRO A 259 -21.52 -12.34 6.89
N ASN A 260 -21.39 -11.13 7.44
CA ASN A 260 -22.51 -10.37 8.02
C ASN A 260 -23.19 -9.42 7.03
N GLY A 261 -22.77 -9.38 5.76
CA GLY A 261 -23.31 -8.54 4.69
C GLY A 261 -22.86 -7.09 4.72
N ARG A 262 -22.44 -6.55 5.85
CA ARG A 262 -21.90 -5.17 5.94
C ARG A 262 -20.55 -5.05 5.22
N TYR A 263 -19.70 -6.07 5.33
CA TYR A 263 -18.40 -6.10 4.67
C TYR A 263 -18.55 -6.68 3.27
N GLN A 264 -18.27 -5.86 2.27
CA GLN A 264 -18.49 -6.14 0.87
C GLN A 264 -17.20 -5.98 0.07
N VAL A 265 -17.10 -6.75 -1.01
CA VAL A 265 -16.02 -6.66 -2.01
C VAL A 265 -16.64 -6.71 -3.40
N PRO A 266 -15.97 -6.20 -4.43
CA PRO A 266 -16.36 -6.48 -5.82
C PRO A 266 -16.37 -7.99 -6.08
N ASP A 267 -17.34 -8.48 -6.85
CA ASP A 267 -17.52 -9.91 -7.11
C ASP A 267 -16.31 -10.54 -7.84
N TYR A 268 -15.64 -9.77 -8.70
CA TYR A 268 -14.44 -10.21 -9.41
C TYR A 268 -13.20 -10.40 -8.51
N VAL A 269 -13.25 -9.94 -7.23
CA VAL A 269 -12.22 -10.21 -6.22
C VAL A 269 -12.38 -11.63 -5.64
N ILE A 270 -13.53 -12.26 -5.85
CA ILE A 270 -13.81 -13.61 -5.37
C ILE A 270 -13.41 -14.64 -6.43
N ASP A 271 -12.54 -15.55 -6.06
CA ASP A 271 -12.20 -16.68 -6.91
C ASP A 271 -13.42 -17.60 -7.10
N SER A 272 -13.84 -17.78 -8.33
CA SER A 272 -15.08 -18.49 -8.67
C SER A 272 -15.03 -20.01 -8.42
N GLU A 273 -13.84 -20.61 -8.27
CA GLU A 273 -13.65 -22.03 -8.03
C GLU A 273 -13.58 -22.34 -6.52
N THR A 274 -12.86 -21.50 -5.77
CA THR A 274 -12.61 -21.71 -4.34
C THR A 274 -13.56 -20.92 -3.45
N GLY A 275 -14.16 -19.84 -3.95
CA GLY A 275 -14.94 -18.89 -3.18
C GLY A 275 -14.10 -18.01 -2.24
N ALA A 276 -12.77 -18.07 -2.34
CA ALA A 276 -11.87 -17.26 -1.55
C ALA A 276 -11.75 -15.85 -2.14
N ALA A 277 -11.62 -14.85 -1.28
CA ALA A 277 -11.30 -13.50 -1.73
C ALA A 277 -9.79 -13.35 -1.93
N ASP A 278 -9.39 -12.66 -3.01
CA ASP A 278 -8.02 -12.23 -3.23
C ASP A 278 -7.65 -11.19 -2.14
N PRO A 279 -6.67 -11.47 -1.28
CA PRO A 279 -6.27 -10.54 -0.23
C PRO A 279 -5.68 -9.22 -0.77
N GLU A 280 -5.29 -9.18 -2.03
CA GLU A 280 -4.77 -8.01 -2.74
C GLU A 280 -5.70 -7.55 -3.88
N GLY A 281 -6.95 -7.98 -3.90
CA GLY A 281 -7.92 -7.71 -4.98
C GLY A 281 -8.23 -6.22 -5.24
N GLY A 282 -7.73 -5.32 -4.41
CA GLY A 282 -7.86 -3.86 -4.58
C GLY A 282 -7.29 -3.35 -5.90
N TYR A 283 -6.28 -4.01 -6.47
CA TYR A 283 -5.76 -3.62 -7.78
C TYR A 283 -6.80 -3.77 -8.88
N MET A 284 -7.68 -4.78 -8.81
CA MET A 284 -8.75 -4.98 -9.78
C MET A 284 -9.76 -3.83 -9.73
N LEU A 285 -10.15 -3.40 -8.51
CA LEU A 285 -11.02 -2.23 -8.36
C LEU A 285 -10.40 -0.97 -8.97
N ILE A 286 -9.12 -0.74 -8.72
CA ILE A 286 -8.38 0.39 -9.30
C ILE A 286 -8.37 0.30 -10.83
N ASP A 287 -8.09 -0.85 -11.42
CA ASP A 287 -8.04 -1.03 -12.87
C ASP A 287 -9.41 -0.72 -13.51
N HIS A 288 -10.51 -1.17 -12.92
CA HIS A 288 -11.86 -0.86 -13.38
C HIS A 288 -12.19 0.65 -13.29
N MET A 289 -11.75 1.34 -12.22
CA MET A 289 -11.90 2.79 -12.09
C MET A 289 -11.07 3.55 -13.14
N VAL A 290 -9.84 3.11 -13.37
CA VAL A 290 -8.95 3.68 -14.41
C VAL A 290 -9.54 3.48 -15.80
N ASP A 291 -10.08 2.32 -16.10
CA ASP A 291 -10.71 2.04 -17.39
C ASP A 291 -11.98 2.88 -17.58
N TRP A 292 -12.77 3.09 -16.53
CA TRP A 292 -13.89 4.02 -16.59
C TRP A 292 -13.42 5.43 -16.95
N LEU A 293 -12.38 5.95 -16.28
CA LEU A 293 -11.82 7.29 -16.53
C LEU A 293 -11.26 7.43 -17.94
N LYS A 294 -10.52 6.42 -18.45
CA LYS A 294 -10.03 6.38 -19.84
C LYS A 294 -11.17 6.43 -20.85
N ASN A 295 -12.24 5.68 -20.60
CA ASN A 295 -13.40 5.64 -21.48
C ASN A 295 -14.23 6.95 -21.46
N HIS A 296 -13.93 7.86 -20.52
CA HIS A 296 -14.55 9.19 -20.41
C HIS A 296 -13.55 10.33 -20.68
N ASP A 297 -12.41 10.04 -21.33
CA ASP A 297 -11.42 11.00 -21.79
C ASP A 297 -10.71 11.81 -20.66
N ALA A 298 -10.56 11.24 -19.46
CA ALA A 298 -9.74 11.84 -18.41
C ALA A 298 -8.25 11.84 -18.80
N ASP A 299 -7.53 12.91 -18.48
CA ASP A 299 -6.07 12.99 -18.66
C ASP A 299 -5.36 12.27 -17.50
N LEU A 300 -4.90 11.06 -17.74
CA LEU A 300 -4.27 10.19 -16.76
C LEU A 300 -2.76 10.12 -16.97
N ARG A 301 -1.97 10.63 -16.01
CA ARG A 301 -0.51 10.73 -16.13
C ARG A 301 0.18 9.96 -15.01
N LEU A 302 0.88 8.90 -15.39
CA LEU A 302 1.77 8.12 -14.52
C LEU A 302 3.18 8.75 -14.51
N SER A 303 4.01 8.34 -13.55
CA SER A 303 5.37 8.85 -13.36
C SER A 303 5.42 10.39 -13.37
N THR A 304 4.36 11.01 -12.83
CA THR A 304 4.17 12.46 -12.78
C THR A 304 3.88 12.89 -11.34
N THR A 305 4.82 13.59 -10.73
CA THR A 305 4.78 14.00 -9.32
C THR A 305 4.25 15.41 -9.16
N GLY A 306 3.23 15.63 -8.31
CA GLY A 306 2.89 16.96 -7.82
C GLY A 306 3.96 17.43 -6.83
N THR A 307 4.55 18.61 -7.07
CA THR A 307 5.71 19.09 -6.29
C THR A 307 5.42 20.35 -5.48
N LYS A 308 4.47 21.17 -5.91
CA LYS A 308 4.16 22.44 -5.25
C LYS A 308 2.77 22.93 -5.65
N LEU A 309 2.01 23.48 -4.69
CA LEU A 309 0.76 24.16 -4.98
C LEU A 309 1.01 25.59 -5.48
N LEU A 310 0.23 26.02 -6.46
CA LEU A 310 0.24 27.38 -6.99
C LEU A 310 -0.89 28.18 -6.33
N THR A 311 -0.56 29.38 -5.84
CA THR A 311 -1.54 30.25 -5.18
C THR A 311 -1.64 31.61 -5.87
N ASN A 312 -2.83 32.21 -5.82
CA ASN A 312 -3.03 33.58 -6.21
C ASN A 312 -2.64 34.56 -5.06
N ASN A 313 -2.75 35.86 -5.31
CA ASN A 313 -2.43 36.89 -4.31
C ASN A 313 -3.33 36.87 -3.05
N ALA A 314 -4.48 36.22 -3.11
CA ALA A 314 -5.39 36.05 -1.96
C ALA A 314 -5.04 34.81 -1.13
N GLY A 315 -4.10 33.98 -1.61
CA GLY A 315 -3.73 32.71 -0.98
C GLY A 315 -4.68 31.55 -1.32
N ASP A 316 -5.54 31.71 -2.33
CA ASP A 316 -6.36 30.62 -2.88
C ASP A 316 -5.47 29.73 -3.77
N VAL A 317 -5.68 28.42 -3.74
CA VAL A 317 -4.99 27.46 -4.61
C VAL A 317 -5.64 27.50 -6.00
N ILE A 318 -4.81 27.70 -7.02
CA ILE A 318 -5.22 27.82 -8.43
C ILE A 318 -4.60 26.78 -9.35
N GLY A 319 -3.83 25.83 -8.78
CA GLY A 319 -3.14 24.79 -9.54
C GLY A 319 -1.99 24.17 -8.75
N ALA A 320 -1.15 23.45 -9.47
CA ALA A 320 0.10 22.91 -8.93
C ALA A 320 1.18 22.83 -9.99
N THR A 321 2.44 22.87 -9.56
CA THR A 321 3.60 22.46 -10.37
C THR A 321 3.69 20.94 -10.29
N VAL A 322 3.82 20.30 -11.43
CA VAL A 322 4.04 18.86 -11.56
C VAL A 322 5.36 18.60 -12.30
N GLN A 323 5.92 17.43 -12.09
CA GLN A 323 7.19 17.01 -12.68
C GLN A 323 7.06 15.61 -13.27
N ASP A 324 7.45 15.46 -14.53
CA ASP A 324 7.61 14.20 -15.23
C ASP A 324 9.07 13.99 -15.71
N ALA A 325 9.33 12.97 -16.52
CA ALA A 325 10.66 12.68 -17.07
C ALA A 325 11.22 13.84 -17.94
N SER A 326 10.33 14.66 -18.54
CA SER A 326 10.71 15.80 -19.38
C SER A 326 10.92 17.11 -18.61
N GLY A 327 10.67 17.12 -17.29
CA GLY A 327 10.86 18.28 -16.42
C GLY A 327 9.59 18.76 -15.73
N SER A 328 9.68 19.92 -15.08
CA SER A 328 8.58 20.52 -14.33
C SER A 328 7.75 21.47 -15.19
N TYR A 329 6.44 21.53 -14.92
CA TYR A 329 5.52 22.48 -15.56
C TYR A 329 4.33 22.78 -14.64
N ASP A 330 3.66 23.90 -14.89
CA ASP A 330 2.52 24.33 -14.11
C ASP A 330 1.20 23.85 -14.73
N VAL A 331 0.32 23.33 -13.87
CA VAL A 331 -1.06 22.94 -14.20
C VAL A 331 -2.01 23.84 -13.43
N TYR A 332 -2.78 24.67 -14.13
CA TYR A 332 -3.79 25.53 -13.55
C TYR A 332 -5.14 24.82 -13.53
N ALA A 333 -5.80 24.81 -12.37
CA ALA A 333 -7.07 24.14 -12.14
C ALA A 333 -8.16 25.16 -11.78
N SER A 334 -9.12 25.38 -12.68
CA SER A 334 -10.11 26.45 -12.52
C SER A 334 -11.15 26.20 -11.42
N ARG A 335 -11.35 24.94 -11.03
CA ARG A 335 -12.27 24.54 -9.95
C ARG A 335 -11.56 24.14 -8.67
N GLY A 336 -10.34 23.61 -8.79
CA GLY A 336 -9.52 23.29 -7.62
C GLY A 336 -8.59 22.10 -7.81
N VAL A 337 -7.79 21.89 -6.78
CA VAL A 337 -6.80 20.81 -6.65
C VAL A 337 -7.23 19.86 -5.55
N VAL A 338 -7.16 18.57 -5.83
CA VAL A 338 -7.44 17.48 -4.88
C VAL A 338 -6.13 16.82 -4.48
N LEU A 339 -5.82 16.86 -3.19
CA LEU A 339 -4.72 16.09 -2.59
C LEU A 339 -5.27 14.71 -2.17
N ALA A 340 -4.91 13.69 -2.93
CA ALA A 340 -5.28 12.29 -2.70
C ALA A 340 -4.03 11.40 -2.63
N THR A 341 -2.98 11.90 -2.00
CA THR A 341 -1.60 11.39 -2.06
C THR A 341 -1.32 10.29 -1.04
N GLY A 342 -2.33 9.81 -0.31
CA GLY A 342 -2.16 8.84 0.75
C GLY A 342 -1.54 9.44 2.02
N GLY A 343 -0.93 8.58 2.82
CA GLY A 343 -0.28 8.92 4.07
C GLY A 343 1.23 9.16 3.94
N PHE A 344 1.94 8.83 5.04
CA PHE A 344 3.41 8.94 5.07
C PHE A 344 4.12 7.70 5.66
N ALA A 345 3.44 6.55 5.69
CA ALA A 345 3.99 5.32 6.26
C ALA A 345 5.25 4.81 5.53
N ALA A 346 5.50 5.24 4.30
CA ALA A 346 6.70 4.94 3.53
C ALA A 346 7.76 6.06 3.59
N SER A 347 7.57 7.09 4.41
CA SER A 347 8.51 8.20 4.58
C SER A 347 9.27 8.09 5.89
N GLU A 348 10.51 7.59 5.86
CA GLU A 348 11.34 7.52 7.08
C GLU A 348 11.48 8.87 7.80
N PRO A 349 11.73 10.02 7.12
CA PRO A 349 11.80 11.32 7.78
C PRO A 349 10.52 11.69 8.53
N MET A 350 9.34 11.56 7.90
CA MET A 350 8.07 11.90 8.54
C MET A 350 7.70 10.91 9.65
N MET A 351 7.97 9.60 9.45
CA MET A 351 7.78 8.60 10.50
C MET A 351 8.64 8.91 11.72
N ARG A 352 9.90 9.30 11.56
CA ARG A 352 10.78 9.69 12.68
C ARG A 352 10.34 10.99 13.35
N GLU A 353 9.80 11.93 12.59
CA GLU A 353 9.32 13.22 13.13
C GLU A 353 7.99 13.06 13.89
N TYR A 354 7.01 12.42 13.29
CA TYR A 354 5.63 12.39 13.80
C TYR A 354 5.28 11.11 14.56
N LEU A 355 5.94 9.99 14.28
CA LEU A 355 5.63 8.65 14.78
C LEU A 355 6.93 7.87 15.12
N PRO A 356 7.85 8.44 15.92
CA PRO A 356 9.16 7.84 16.17
C PRO A 356 9.08 6.42 16.76
N GLN A 357 8.00 6.09 17.48
CA GLN A 357 7.78 4.75 18.04
C GLN A 357 7.50 3.67 17.00
N PHE A 358 7.23 4.04 15.74
CA PHE A 358 6.98 3.11 14.63
C PHE A 358 8.05 3.17 13.53
N ALA A 359 8.97 4.12 13.60
CA ALA A 359 9.92 4.40 12.52
C ALA A 359 10.90 3.25 12.25
N ASP A 360 11.20 2.42 13.25
CA ASP A 360 12.13 1.31 13.09
C ASP A 360 11.51 0.08 12.38
N TRP A 361 10.20 0.11 12.10
CA TRP A 361 9.47 -0.95 11.37
C TRP A 361 8.90 -0.48 10.02
N ILE A 362 9.44 0.60 9.47
CA ILE A 362 8.99 1.15 8.18
C ILE A 362 9.16 0.14 7.03
N ASP A 363 10.16 -0.72 7.11
CA ASP A 363 10.39 -1.82 6.17
C ASP A 363 9.33 -2.93 6.21
N LEU A 364 8.49 -2.93 7.25
CA LEU A 364 7.38 -3.87 7.44
C LEU A 364 6.01 -3.24 7.13
N THR A 365 5.98 -2.04 6.58
CA THR A 365 4.72 -1.43 6.16
C THR A 365 4.13 -2.12 4.94
N THR A 366 2.80 -2.29 4.94
CA THR A 366 2.01 -2.75 3.78
C THR A 366 1.31 -1.59 3.08
N ALA A 367 1.60 -0.35 3.46
CA ALA A 367 1.11 0.84 2.77
C ALA A 367 1.67 0.93 1.34
N GLY A 368 1.00 1.65 0.49
CA GLY A 368 1.50 1.92 -0.86
C GLY A 368 2.86 2.61 -0.82
N ALA A 369 3.77 2.20 -1.70
CA ALA A 369 5.12 2.77 -1.79
C ALA A 369 5.12 4.29 -2.05
N GLY A 370 3.99 4.82 -2.53
CA GLY A 370 3.75 6.24 -2.72
C GLY A 370 3.37 7.03 -1.46
N ASP A 371 3.16 6.40 -0.31
CA ASP A 371 2.72 7.06 0.92
C ASP A 371 3.88 7.78 1.63
N THR A 372 4.37 8.85 1.00
CA THR A 372 5.55 9.63 1.44
C THR A 372 5.21 11.01 1.99
N GLY A 373 3.91 11.35 2.15
CA GLY A 373 3.45 12.57 2.79
C GLY A 373 3.48 13.83 1.92
N ASP A 374 3.73 13.70 0.62
CA ASP A 374 3.95 14.85 -0.28
C ASP A 374 2.78 15.83 -0.28
N GLY A 375 1.54 15.35 -0.38
CA GLY A 375 0.37 16.22 -0.38
C GLY A 375 0.13 16.90 0.96
N MET A 376 0.46 16.24 2.05
CA MET A 376 0.39 16.84 3.39
C MET A 376 1.38 18.01 3.48
N GLN A 377 2.63 17.81 3.04
CA GLN A 377 3.63 18.87 3.02
C GLN A 377 3.21 20.03 2.11
N MET A 378 2.72 19.74 0.91
CA MET A 378 2.22 20.79 0.00
C MET A 378 1.08 21.61 0.63
N ALA A 379 0.18 20.98 1.39
CA ALA A 379 -0.89 21.69 2.07
C ALA A 379 -0.36 22.58 3.20
N LEU A 380 0.63 22.10 3.98
CA LEU A 380 1.29 22.89 5.02
C LEU A 380 2.00 24.14 4.45
N ASP A 381 2.65 23.99 3.30
CA ASP A 381 3.37 25.09 2.62
C ASP A 381 2.46 26.25 2.21
N VAL A 382 1.15 26.01 2.04
CA VAL A 382 0.16 27.06 1.71
C VAL A 382 -0.71 27.47 2.89
N GLY A 383 -0.33 27.05 4.12
CA GLY A 383 -0.98 27.43 5.38
C GLY A 383 -2.06 26.47 5.86
N GLY A 384 -2.13 25.26 5.32
CA GLY A 384 -2.91 24.16 5.88
C GLY A 384 -2.39 23.72 7.25
N VAL A 385 -3.21 23.00 8.00
CA VAL A 385 -2.87 22.56 9.36
C VAL A 385 -2.87 21.05 9.45
N PHE A 386 -1.82 20.50 10.04
CA PHE A 386 -1.74 19.07 10.33
C PHE A 386 -2.57 18.73 11.57
N TYR A 387 -3.19 17.55 11.59
CA TYR A 387 -3.88 17.07 12.78
C TYR A 387 -2.91 16.75 13.90
N ASN A 388 -3.31 17.04 15.14
CA ASN A 388 -2.55 16.64 16.30
C ASN A 388 -2.63 15.12 16.51
N ASP A 389 -1.63 14.57 17.22
CA ASP A 389 -1.65 13.20 17.73
C ASP A 389 -1.82 12.14 16.60
N PRO A 390 -0.96 12.17 15.57
CA PRO A 390 -1.01 11.18 14.50
C PRO A 390 -0.76 9.77 15.03
N TYR A 391 -1.25 8.77 14.31
CA TYR A 391 -1.03 7.38 14.63
C TYR A 391 -0.85 6.55 13.33
N VAL A 392 -0.72 5.23 13.45
CA VAL A 392 -0.60 4.33 12.30
C VAL A 392 -1.87 3.47 12.13
N ILE A 393 -2.16 3.11 10.90
CA ILE A 393 -3.09 2.02 10.62
C ILE A 393 -2.34 0.73 10.99
N THR A 394 -2.79 0.09 12.07
CA THR A 394 -2.21 -1.16 12.54
C THR A 394 -2.94 -2.34 11.91
N LEU A 395 -2.21 -3.27 11.30
CA LEU A 395 -2.80 -4.44 10.63
C LEU A 395 -2.52 -5.76 11.33
N GLY A 396 -1.95 -5.70 12.51
CA GLY A 396 -1.56 -6.88 13.26
C GLY A 396 -0.05 -7.01 13.39
N SER A 397 0.40 -8.21 13.75
CA SER A 397 1.82 -8.54 13.85
C SER A 397 2.30 -9.25 12.58
N THR A 398 3.58 -9.08 12.27
CA THR A 398 4.23 -9.78 11.15
C THR A 398 5.58 -10.34 11.59
N SER A 399 6.14 -11.24 10.80
CA SER A 399 7.52 -11.74 10.92
C SER A 399 8.33 -11.30 9.70
N ARG A 400 9.64 -11.17 9.86
CA ARG A 400 10.57 -10.93 8.73
C ARG A 400 10.84 -12.19 7.92
N ASN A 401 10.48 -13.38 8.43
CA ASN A 401 10.50 -14.60 7.66
C ASN A 401 9.36 -14.59 6.62
N GLY A 402 9.72 -14.49 5.35
CA GLY A 402 8.77 -14.39 4.24
C GLY A 402 7.78 -15.55 4.15
N SER A 403 8.16 -16.77 4.61
CA SER A 403 7.28 -17.95 4.60
C SER A 403 6.08 -17.83 5.53
N ILE A 404 6.17 -17.01 6.58
CA ILE A 404 5.12 -16.88 7.61
C ILE A 404 4.67 -15.43 7.86
N ALA A 405 5.27 -14.44 7.19
CA ALA A 405 4.90 -13.04 7.36
C ALA A 405 3.39 -12.83 7.11
N GLY A 406 2.87 -13.31 5.99
CA GLY A 406 1.45 -13.26 5.68
C GLY A 406 0.58 -14.02 6.68
N PHE A 407 1.07 -15.15 7.20
CA PHE A 407 0.40 -15.91 8.24
C PHE A 407 0.28 -15.09 9.54
N CYS A 408 1.34 -14.42 9.98
CA CYS A 408 1.31 -13.56 11.16
C CYS A 408 0.36 -12.37 11.00
N MET A 409 0.25 -11.81 9.81
CA MET A 409 -0.67 -10.72 9.50
C MET A 409 -2.14 -11.16 9.44
N SER A 410 -2.42 -12.31 8.83
CA SER A 410 -3.78 -12.78 8.55
C SER A 410 -4.36 -13.64 9.65
N VAL A 411 -3.53 -14.46 10.30
CA VAL A 411 -3.96 -15.33 11.39
C VAL A 411 -3.64 -14.63 12.69
N ASN A 412 -4.62 -13.94 13.18
CA ASN A 412 -4.60 -13.32 14.48
C ASN A 412 -3.92 -14.21 15.52
N LEU A 413 -3.32 -13.61 16.49
CA LEU A 413 -2.74 -14.26 17.66
C LEU A 413 -3.78 -15.04 18.48
N TRP A 414 -5.02 -15.15 18.01
CA TRP A 414 -6.09 -15.93 18.58
C TRP A 414 -5.68 -17.40 18.73
N GLY A 415 -5.90 -17.94 19.90
CA GLY A 415 -5.48 -19.29 20.21
C GLY A 415 -3.98 -19.47 20.40
N ARG A 416 -3.20 -18.39 20.38
CA ARG A 416 -1.77 -18.41 20.71
C ARG A 416 -1.49 -17.64 21.98
N MET A 417 -0.42 -18.00 22.65
CA MET A 417 0.18 -17.23 23.72
C MET A 417 1.27 -16.33 23.13
N VAL A 418 1.30 -15.08 23.53
CA VAL A 418 2.34 -14.13 23.10
C VAL A 418 3.10 -13.60 24.30
N VAL A 419 4.43 -13.64 24.20
CA VAL A 419 5.32 -13.12 25.25
C VAL A 419 6.26 -12.04 24.68
N ASN A 420 6.58 -11.04 25.49
CA ASN A 420 7.57 -10.02 25.18
C ASN A 420 9.02 -10.57 25.31
N SER A 421 10.01 -9.74 25.09
CA SER A 421 11.44 -10.07 25.25
C SER A 421 11.84 -10.47 26.69
N LYS A 422 10.95 -10.22 27.68
CA LYS A 422 11.10 -10.68 29.08
C LYS A 422 10.38 -12.00 29.36
N ALA A 423 9.95 -12.73 28.33
CA ALA A 423 9.20 -13.98 28.41
C ALA A 423 7.86 -13.89 29.16
N GLN A 424 7.24 -12.70 29.23
CA GLN A 424 6.01 -12.43 29.94
C GLN A 424 4.89 -12.10 28.96
N ARG A 425 3.68 -12.63 29.20
CA ARG A 425 2.46 -12.14 28.57
C ARG A 425 2.26 -10.67 28.95
N PHE A 426 1.66 -9.89 28.07
CA PHE A 426 1.52 -8.44 28.28
C PHE A 426 0.17 -7.87 27.78
N PHE A 427 -0.69 -8.68 27.17
CA PHE A 427 -2.02 -8.28 26.70
C PHE A 427 -2.96 -9.48 26.50
N ASN A 428 -4.21 -9.20 26.16
CA ASN A 428 -5.19 -10.19 25.76
C ASN A 428 -5.03 -10.52 24.28
N GLU A 429 -4.51 -11.70 23.95
CA GLU A 429 -4.27 -12.13 22.57
C GLU A 429 -5.57 -12.49 21.81
N GLY A 430 -6.72 -12.46 22.49
CA GLY A 430 -8.05 -12.57 21.87
C GLY A 430 -8.57 -11.25 21.29
N TYR A 431 -7.87 -10.14 21.49
CA TYR A 431 -8.22 -8.86 20.86
C TYR A 431 -8.09 -8.91 19.33
N MET A 432 -8.82 -8.02 18.69
CA MET A 432 -8.68 -7.82 17.25
C MET A 432 -7.21 -7.49 16.90
N PRO A 433 -6.73 -7.84 15.70
CA PRO A 433 -5.33 -7.63 15.31
C PRO A 433 -4.82 -6.22 15.55
N TYR A 434 -5.69 -5.23 15.32
CA TYR A 434 -5.36 -3.81 15.49
C TYR A 434 -4.98 -3.47 16.93
N GLN A 435 -5.74 -3.95 17.90
CA GLN A 435 -5.50 -3.75 19.33
C GLN A 435 -4.26 -4.51 19.81
N ALA A 436 -4.02 -5.71 19.28
CA ALA A 436 -2.82 -6.48 19.54
C ALA A 436 -1.55 -5.73 19.09
N THR A 437 -1.60 -5.11 17.92
CA THR A 437 -0.48 -4.30 17.40
C THR A 437 -0.22 -3.08 18.28
N VAL A 438 -1.27 -2.44 18.79
CA VAL A 438 -1.17 -1.35 19.76
C VAL A 438 -0.46 -1.81 21.03
N ALA A 439 -0.80 -2.99 21.55
CA ALA A 439 -0.12 -3.53 22.73
C ALA A 439 1.36 -3.87 22.44
N LEU A 440 1.63 -4.44 21.25
CA LEU A 440 2.99 -4.77 20.81
C LEU A 440 3.87 -3.52 20.68
N SER A 441 3.36 -2.43 20.11
CA SER A 441 4.09 -1.17 19.97
C SER A 441 4.53 -0.53 21.29
N ARG A 442 4.01 -1.02 22.42
CA ARG A 442 4.34 -0.55 23.78
C ARG A 442 5.37 -1.41 24.50
N THR A 443 5.75 -2.55 23.92
CA THR A 443 6.88 -3.30 24.47
C THR A 443 8.16 -2.48 24.29
N GLU A 444 9.16 -2.77 25.11
CA GLU A 444 10.40 -1.97 25.17
C GLU A 444 11.13 -1.91 23.82
N ASP A 445 11.02 -2.97 23.02
CA ASP A 445 11.69 -3.15 21.74
C ASP A 445 10.72 -3.38 20.56
N GLY A 446 9.40 -3.35 20.79
CA GLY A 446 8.39 -3.62 19.75
C GLY A 446 8.41 -5.03 19.20
N ILE A 447 9.06 -5.94 19.91
CA ILE A 447 9.26 -7.34 19.52
C ILE A 447 8.56 -8.25 20.52
N ALA A 448 7.95 -9.32 20.01
CA ALA A 448 7.42 -10.38 20.85
C ALA A 448 7.59 -11.75 20.17
N TRP A 449 7.19 -12.79 20.86
CA TRP A 449 7.18 -14.16 20.38
C TRP A 449 5.78 -14.76 20.51
N ALA A 450 5.21 -15.20 19.39
CA ALA A 450 3.99 -15.98 19.37
C ALA A 450 4.36 -17.47 19.52
N LEU A 451 3.78 -18.12 20.53
CA LEU A 451 4.07 -19.51 20.87
C LEU A 451 2.99 -20.45 20.31
N GLY A 452 3.41 -21.62 19.85
CA GLY A 452 2.56 -22.70 19.40
C GLY A 452 3.13 -24.06 19.75
N ASP A 453 2.37 -25.10 19.52
CA ASP A 453 2.79 -26.49 19.71
C ASP A 453 2.37 -27.39 18.54
N SER A 454 2.69 -28.67 18.60
CA SER A 454 2.40 -29.65 17.55
C SER A 454 0.91 -29.84 17.25
N LYS A 455 0.01 -29.45 18.15
CA LYS A 455 -1.45 -29.52 17.98
C LYS A 455 -2.01 -28.37 17.15
N PHE A 456 -1.20 -27.33 16.92
CA PHE A 456 -1.61 -26.18 16.15
C PHE A 456 -1.86 -26.55 14.68
N ALA A 457 -3.00 -26.14 14.11
CA ALA A 457 -3.37 -26.49 12.74
C ALA A 457 -2.34 -26.04 11.68
N GLY A 458 -1.57 -25.00 11.98
CA GLY A 458 -0.47 -24.50 11.14
C GLY A 458 0.91 -25.06 11.48
N ALA A 459 1.02 -26.10 12.33
CA ALA A 459 2.32 -26.64 12.76
C ALA A 459 3.22 -27.08 11.60
N ALA A 460 2.65 -27.64 10.54
CA ALA A 460 3.41 -28.04 9.35
C ALA A 460 4.00 -26.82 8.61
N LEU A 461 3.29 -25.69 8.58
CA LEU A 461 3.81 -24.44 8.01
C LEU A 461 4.94 -23.88 8.87
N LEU A 462 4.76 -23.89 10.20
CA LEU A 462 5.81 -23.46 11.14
C LEU A 462 7.06 -24.35 11.01
N ASP A 463 6.88 -25.67 10.91
CA ASP A 463 7.97 -26.63 10.75
C ASP A 463 8.78 -26.38 9.47
N ALA A 464 8.11 -26.07 8.37
CA ALA A 464 8.74 -25.72 7.10
C ALA A 464 9.44 -24.34 7.11
N ALA A 465 9.03 -23.47 8.01
CA ALA A 465 9.54 -22.10 8.13
C ALA A 465 10.67 -21.95 9.17
N VAL A 466 11.04 -23.01 9.90
CA VAL A 466 12.10 -22.98 10.91
C VAL A 466 13.43 -22.52 10.28
N ASP A 467 13.94 -21.39 10.74
CA ASP A 467 15.21 -20.79 10.28
C ASP A 467 16.21 -20.59 11.43
N GLY A 468 15.81 -20.87 12.67
CA GLY A 468 16.63 -20.70 13.86
C GLY A 468 16.83 -19.27 14.33
N ILE A 469 16.14 -18.29 13.72
CA ILE A 469 16.24 -16.85 14.01
C ILE A 469 14.86 -16.26 14.26
N GLU A 470 13.97 -16.32 13.27
CA GLU A 470 12.62 -15.78 13.32
C GLU A 470 11.59 -16.84 13.71
N VAL A 471 11.85 -18.08 13.31
CA VAL A 471 11.06 -19.25 13.66
C VAL A 471 11.95 -20.29 14.29
N VAL A 472 11.71 -20.57 15.56
CA VAL A 472 12.48 -21.54 16.33
C VAL A 472 11.61 -22.71 16.78
N LYS A 473 12.23 -23.90 16.92
CA LYS A 473 11.56 -25.16 17.30
C LYS A 473 12.40 -25.89 18.33
N ALA A 474 11.73 -26.44 19.36
CA ALA A 474 12.37 -27.22 20.41
C ALA A 474 11.45 -28.32 20.96
N ASP A 475 12.01 -29.29 21.66
CA ASP A 475 11.26 -30.38 22.30
C ASP A 475 10.82 -30.03 23.73
N THR A 476 11.42 -29.01 24.36
CA THR A 476 11.05 -28.50 25.69
C THR A 476 10.89 -26.96 25.66
N ILE A 477 10.16 -26.42 26.66
CA ILE A 477 9.99 -24.96 26.80
C ILE A 477 11.30 -24.29 27.20
N GLU A 478 12.14 -24.95 27.97
CA GLU A 478 13.47 -24.46 28.36
C GLU A 478 14.42 -24.33 27.17
N GLU A 479 14.43 -25.34 26.29
CA GLU A 479 15.20 -25.28 25.03
C GLU A 479 14.65 -24.19 24.11
N LEU A 480 13.32 -24.05 24.04
CA LEU A 480 12.66 -22.99 23.26
C LEU A 480 13.10 -21.62 23.78
N ALA A 481 13.10 -21.39 25.11
CA ALA A 481 13.54 -20.15 25.72
C ALA A 481 15.00 -19.82 25.35
N ALA A 482 15.89 -20.81 25.35
CA ALA A 482 17.29 -20.64 24.96
C ALA A 482 17.41 -20.18 23.49
N LEU A 483 16.63 -20.75 22.58
CA LEU A 483 16.58 -20.35 21.17
C LEU A 483 15.99 -18.96 20.97
N MET A 484 14.97 -18.60 21.76
CA MET A 484 14.36 -17.26 21.75
C MET A 484 15.29 -16.19 22.37
N GLY A 485 16.31 -16.60 23.14
CA GLY A 485 17.19 -15.68 23.87
C GLY A 485 16.51 -15.03 25.09
N VAL A 486 15.56 -15.71 25.72
CA VAL A 486 14.81 -15.23 26.89
C VAL A 486 15.08 -16.07 28.13
N ASP A 487 14.65 -15.56 29.32
CA ASP A 487 14.80 -16.29 30.58
C ASP A 487 13.91 -17.53 30.64
N ALA A 488 14.54 -18.70 30.82
CA ALA A 488 13.83 -19.99 30.77
C ALA A 488 12.85 -20.18 31.91
N ASP A 489 13.22 -19.81 33.15
CA ASP A 489 12.34 -19.98 34.33
C ASP A 489 11.09 -19.09 34.17
N THR A 490 11.25 -17.90 33.63
CA THR A 490 10.14 -16.98 33.37
C THR A 490 9.23 -17.52 32.26
N LEU A 491 9.79 -18.07 31.18
CA LEU A 491 8.97 -18.62 30.09
C LEU A 491 8.17 -19.84 30.55
N VAL A 492 8.82 -20.77 31.25
CA VAL A 492 8.14 -21.95 31.82
C VAL A 492 6.96 -21.52 32.71
N LYS A 493 7.21 -20.59 33.64
CA LYS A 493 6.17 -20.07 34.52
C LYS A 493 5.02 -19.39 33.75
N SER A 494 5.34 -18.63 32.74
CA SER A 494 4.32 -17.97 31.89
C SER A 494 3.45 -18.99 31.15
N VAL A 495 4.06 -20.04 30.59
CA VAL A 495 3.35 -21.14 29.92
C VAL A 495 2.48 -21.95 30.91
N GLU A 496 2.99 -22.25 32.11
CA GLU A 496 2.21 -22.94 33.15
C GLU A 496 0.99 -22.11 33.59
N THR A 497 1.16 -20.80 33.78
CA THR A 497 0.06 -19.89 34.13
C THR A 497 -0.99 -19.86 33.03
N TYR A 498 -0.56 -19.73 31.77
CA TYR A 498 -1.45 -19.73 30.61
C TYR A 498 -2.19 -21.09 30.46
N ASN A 499 -1.48 -22.20 30.60
CA ASN A 499 -2.10 -23.53 30.51
C ASN A 499 -3.11 -23.77 31.66
N THR A 500 -2.90 -23.18 32.85
CA THR A 500 -3.86 -23.19 33.94
C THR A 500 -5.12 -22.40 33.54
N ALA A 501 -4.98 -21.25 32.90
CA ALA A 501 -6.13 -20.50 32.37
C ALA A 501 -6.90 -21.33 31.32
N CYS A 502 -6.18 -22.03 30.43
CA CYS A 502 -6.80 -22.93 29.45
C CYS A 502 -7.61 -24.08 30.14
N ALA A 503 -7.03 -24.70 31.16
CA ALA A 503 -7.69 -25.82 31.88
C ALA A 503 -8.93 -25.36 32.66
N THR A 504 -8.93 -24.14 33.17
CA THR A 504 -10.04 -23.58 33.95
C THR A 504 -11.06 -22.81 33.11
N GLY A 505 -10.72 -22.49 31.86
CA GLY A 505 -11.51 -21.59 31.00
C GLY A 505 -11.57 -20.16 31.53
N ASN A 506 -10.61 -19.74 32.36
CA ASN A 506 -10.60 -18.43 33.00
C ASN A 506 -9.20 -17.83 33.02
N ASP A 507 -8.95 -16.88 32.10
CA ASP A 507 -7.71 -16.08 32.08
C ASP A 507 -7.81 -14.90 33.06
N THR A 508 -7.24 -15.08 34.25
CA THR A 508 -7.25 -14.04 35.29
C THR A 508 -6.22 -12.93 35.09
N GLU A 509 -5.28 -13.10 34.16
CA GLU A 509 -4.26 -12.10 33.89
C GLU A 509 -4.75 -11.02 32.90
N PHE A 510 -5.37 -11.45 31.80
CA PHE A 510 -5.74 -10.54 30.69
C PHE A 510 -7.19 -10.71 30.21
N GLY A 511 -7.94 -11.67 30.77
CA GLY A 511 -9.37 -11.85 30.44
C GLY A 511 -9.62 -12.39 29.04
N LYS A 512 -8.70 -13.20 28.50
CA LYS A 512 -8.88 -13.85 27.20
C LYS A 512 -10.05 -14.81 27.26
N ASP A 513 -10.95 -14.72 26.27
CA ASP A 513 -12.16 -15.54 26.21
C ASP A 513 -11.81 -17.04 26.15
N ALA A 514 -12.60 -17.86 26.86
CA ALA A 514 -12.38 -19.29 26.94
C ALA A 514 -12.35 -19.99 25.58
N SER A 515 -13.13 -19.51 24.61
CA SER A 515 -13.14 -20.02 23.23
C SER A 515 -11.82 -19.80 22.48
N ASN A 516 -11.01 -18.86 22.93
CA ASN A 516 -9.72 -18.48 22.36
C ASN A 516 -8.52 -19.03 23.15
N LEU A 517 -8.77 -19.76 24.24
CA LEU A 517 -7.73 -20.38 25.05
C LEU A 517 -7.34 -21.74 24.48
N THR A 518 -6.07 -21.88 24.05
CA THR A 518 -5.52 -23.15 23.55
C THR A 518 -4.21 -23.44 24.25
N ALA A 519 -4.17 -24.55 25.01
CA ALA A 519 -3.00 -24.92 25.80
C ALA A 519 -1.78 -25.23 24.92
N ILE A 520 -0.60 -24.90 25.42
CA ILE A 520 0.72 -25.18 24.82
C ILE A 520 1.37 -26.28 25.66
N ASP A 521 1.10 -27.55 25.32
CA ASP A 521 1.44 -28.72 26.18
C ASP A 521 1.88 -29.98 25.38
N ALA A 522 2.12 -29.84 24.05
CA ALA A 522 2.48 -30.97 23.19
C ALA A 522 3.71 -30.63 22.31
N ALA A 523 4.84 -31.24 22.62
CA ALA A 523 6.05 -31.10 21.80
C ALA A 523 5.83 -31.63 20.36
N PRO A 524 6.60 -31.14 19.37
CA PRO A 524 7.50 -30.00 19.47
C PRO A 524 6.79 -28.66 19.65
N TYR A 525 7.51 -27.75 20.31
CA TYR A 525 7.09 -26.37 20.54
C TYR A 525 7.72 -25.45 19.50
N TYR A 526 7.00 -24.39 19.16
CA TYR A 526 7.42 -23.37 18.20
C TYR A 526 7.31 -21.99 18.83
N ALA A 527 8.24 -21.11 18.47
CA ALA A 527 8.08 -19.68 18.70
C ALA A 527 8.37 -18.91 17.41
N VAL A 528 7.49 -17.97 17.09
CA VAL A 528 7.59 -17.08 15.94
C VAL A 528 7.85 -15.68 16.45
N ARG A 529 8.96 -15.08 16.01
CA ARG A 529 9.29 -13.69 16.30
C ARG A 529 8.36 -12.78 15.51
N ILE A 530 7.71 -11.85 16.20
CA ILE A 530 6.71 -10.96 15.62
C ILE A 530 7.06 -9.51 15.90
N TYR A 531 6.71 -8.65 14.95
CA TYR A 531 6.98 -7.23 14.92
C TYR A 531 5.70 -6.44 14.63
N VAL A 532 5.72 -5.15 14.92
CA VAL A 532 4.65 -4.23 14.52
C VAL A 532 4.57 -4.18 12.99
N CYS A 533 3.37 -4.36 12.44
CA CYS A 533 3.07 -4.17 11.03
C CYS A 533 2.14 -2.97 10.86
N THR A 534 2.48 -2.06 9.96
CA THR A 534 1.67 -0.87 9.66
C THR A 534 1.11 -0.96 8.25
N GLY A 535 -0.14 -0.51 8.05
CA GLY A 535 -0.81 -0.48 6.75
C GLY A 535 -1.07 0.92 6.22
N GLY A 536 -0.49 1.95 6.88
CA GLY A 536 -0.68 3.36 6.56
C GLY A 536 -0.67 4.24 7.80
N THR A 537 -1.12 5.49 7.68
CA THR A 537 -1.16 6.45 8.77
C THR A 537 -2.59 6.91 9.11
N ILE A 538 -2.83 7.17 10.39
CA ILE A 538 -4.02 7.86 10.91
C ILE A 538 -3.59 9.28 11.24
N ALA A 539 -3.69 10.17 10.25
CA ALA A 539 -3.07 11.48 10.31
C ALA A 539 -3.70 12.45 9.31
N GLY A 540 -2.92 13.39 8.82
CA GLY A 540 -3.23 14.22 7.66
C GLY A 540 -3.51 15.66 7.98
N VAL A 541 -3.99 16.39 6.97
CA VAL A 541 -4.34 17.80 7.07
C VAL A 541 -5.80 17.98 7.47
N LYS A 542 -6.05 19.04 8.27
CA LYS A 542 -7.41 19.36 8.72
C LYS A 542 -8.31 19.78 7.56
N THR A 543 -9.51 19.21 7.52
CA THR A 543 -10.55 19.55 6.54
C THR A 543 -11.89 19.76 7.24
N ASN A 544 -12.78 20.53 6.61
CA ASN A 544 -14.19 20.54 7.00
C ASN A 544 -14.93 19.30 6.44
N LEU A 545 -16.22 19.16 6.71
CA LEU A 545 -17.04 18.03 6.21
C LEU A 545 -17.17 18.00 4.67
N ASN A 546 -16.85 19.09 3.99
CA ASN A 546 -16.80 19.16 2.53
C ASN A 546 -15.41 18.81 1.98
N PHE A 547 -14.47 18.36 2.84
CA PHE A 547 -13.09 18.03 2.51
C PHE A 547 -12.23 19.20 2.01
N GLN A 548 -12.64 20.46 2.27
CA GLN A 548 -11.83 21.64 2.01
C GLN A 548 -10.78 21.77 3.12
N VAL A 549 -9.52 22.00 2.73
CA VAL A 549 -8.40 22.15 3.66
C VAL A 549 -8.54 23.44 4.47
N LEU A 550 -8.24 23.37 5.78
CA LEU A 550 -8.40 24.45 6.74
C LEU A 550 -7.07 25.06 7.15
N ARG A 551 -7.10 26.38 7.41
CA ARG A 551 -6.03 27.13 8.07
C ARG A 551 -6.16 27.02 9.59
N GLU A 552 -5.17 27.54 10.32
CA GLU A 552 -5.15 27.53 11.79
C GLU A 552 -6.34 28.27 12.42
N ASP A 553 -6.82 29.33 11.78
CA ASP A 553 -7.99 30.10 12.23
C ASP A 553 -9.34 29.45 11.86
N GLY A 554 -9.31 28.26 11.26
CA GLY A 554 -10.49 27.52 10.79
C GLY A 554 -11.04 27.99 9.45
N SER A 555 -10.45 28.99 8.82
CA SER A 555 -10.86 29.43 7.48
C SER A 555 -10.42 28.41 6.42
N VAL A 556 -11.19 28.33 5.32
CA VAL A 556 -10.93 27.42 4.21
C VAL A 556 -9.80 27.97 3.32
N ILE A 557 -8.94 27.10 2.83
CA ILE A 557 -8.07 27.40 1.69
C ILE A 557 -8.87 27.14 0.42
N ASN A 558 -9.36 28.20 -0.22
CA ASN A 558 -10.17 28.07 -1.43
C ASN A 558 -9.40 27.33 -2.52
N GLY A 559 -10.09 26.49 -3.29
CA GLY A 559 -9.51 25.71 -4.37
C GLY A 559 -8.66 24.50 -3.92
N LEU A 560 -8.59 24.19 -2.61
CA LEU A 560 -7.83 23.06 -2.10
C LEU A 560 -8.68 22.08 -1.31
N TYR A 561 -8.64 20.80 -1.73
CA TYR A 561 -9.35 19.69 -1.11
C TYR A 561 -8.36 18.57 -0.74
N ALA A 562 -8.67 17.82 0.33
CA ALA A 562 -7.91 16.64 0.70
C ALA A 562 -8.85 15.55 1.24
N GLY A 563 -8.61 14.29 0.86
CA GLY A 563 -9.44 13.16 1.27
C GLY A 563 -8.62 11.87 1.45
N GLY A 564 -9.32 10.81 1.83
CA GLY A 564 -8.68 9.53 2.14
C GLY A 564 -7.66 9.67 3.26
N GLU A 565 -6.57 8.94 3.17
CA GLU A 565 -5.51 8.93 4.19
C GLU A 565 -4.81 10.29 4.34
N THR A 566 -4.83 11.13 3.31
CA THR A 566 -4.32 12.51 3.39
C THR A 566 -5.09 13.36 4.43
N SER A 567 -6.29 12.92 4.90
CA SER A 567 -7.14 13.63 5.86
C SER A 567 -8.05 12.67 6.65
N ASN A 568 -7.49 11.59 7.24
CA ASN A 568 -8.30 10.55 7.91
C ASN A 568 -8.26 10.60 9.45
N ARG A 569 -7.54 11.55 10.07
CA ARG A 569 -7.34 11.56 11.54
C ARG A 569 -8.64 11.55 12.33
N GLU A 570 -9.67 12.20 11.83
CA GLU A 570 -10.98 12.28 12.50
C GLU A 570 -11.81 11.01 12.46
N MET A 571 -11.35 9.98 11.75
CA MET A 571 -12.08 8.71 11.62
C MET A 571 -11.82 7.75 12.78
N TYR A 572 -10.65 7.81 13.43
CA TYR A 572 -10.20 6.77 14.35
C TYR A 572 -9.67 7.35 15.66
N ALA A 573 -9.80 6.61 16.76
CA ALA A 573 -9.03 6.87 17.96
C ALA A 573 -7.56 6.46 17.73
N TYR A 574 -7.30 5.15 17.74
CA TYR A 574 -5.97 4.59 17.49
C TYR A 574 -6.02 3.36 16.58
N ALA A 575 -7.05 2.50 16.71
CA ALA A 575 -7.16 1.33 15.89
C ALA A 575 -8.02 1.58 14.66
N TYR A 576 -7.62 0.96 13.58
CA TYR A 576 -8.33 0.96 12.31
C TYR A 576 -9.54 0.04 12.37
N SER A 577 -10.64 0.45 11.77
CA SER A 577 -11.84 -0.37 11.59
C SER A 577 -11.83 -1.01 10.20
N SER A 578 -11.94 -2.34 10.13
CA SER A 578 -11.90 -3.09 8.88
C SER A 578 -12.91 -2.58 7.86
N GLY A 579 -12.50 -2.51 6.60
CA GLY A 579 -13.33 -2.02 5.49
C GLY A 579 -13.56 -0.51 5.44
N SER A 580 -13.12 0.24 6.47
CA SER A 580 -13.30 1.70 6.48
C SER A 580 -12.22 2.45 5.70
N GLY A 581 -11.01 1.91 5.53
CA GLY A 581 -9.95 2.60 4.78
C GLY A 581 -10.29 2.79 3.31
N VAL A 582 -10.60 1.70 2.63
CA VAL A 582 -11.06 1.75 1.23
C VAL A 582 -12.40 2.49 1.14
N GLY A 583 -13.35 2.19 2.04
CA GLY A 583 -14.65 2.86 2.07
C GLY A 583 -14.53 4.38 2.22
N TYR A 584 -13.69 4.86 3.15
CA TYR A 584 -13.47 6.29 3.36
C TYR A 584 -12.71 6.93 2.19
N ALA A 585 -11.75 6.23 1.60
CA ALA A 585 -11.04 6.70 0.42
C ALA A 585 -12.01 6.97 -0.73
N LEU A 586 -12.87 6.00 -1.05
CA LEU A 586 -13.87 6.11 -2.12
C LEU A 586 -14.94 7.17 -1.81
N ALA A 587 -15.49 7.16 -0.58
CA ALA A 587 -16.57 8.08 -0.19
C ALA A 587 -16.10 9.54 -0.13
N SER A 588 -14.91 9.79 0.45
CA SER A 588 -14.34 11.15 0.49
C SER A 588 -14.00 11.65 -0.92
N GLY A 589 -13.43 10.80 -1.76
CA GLY A 589 -13.14 11.13 -3.16
C GLY A 589 -14.42 11.51 -3.92
N ARG A 590 -15.46 10.67 -3.86
CA ARG A 590 -16.75 10.97 -4.50
C ARG A 590 -17.34 12.30 -4.01
N GLN A 591 -17.31 12.54 -2.70
CA GLN A 591 -17.85 13.78 -2.13
C GLN A 591 -17.05 15.02 -2.56
N ILE A 592 -15.71 14.92 -2.63
CA ILE A 592 -14.85 15.99 -3.17
C ILE A 592 -15.23 16.31 -4.62
N GLY A 593 -15.35 15.29 -5.48
CA GLY A 593 -15.70 15.49 -6.89
C GLY A 593 -17.04 16.23 -7.06
N MET A 594 -18.06 15.84 -6.28
CA MET A 594 -19.35 16.55 -6.27
C MET A 594 -19.21 17.99 -5.75
N ASN A 595 -18.39 18.24 -4.73
CA ASN A 595 -18.25 19.58 -4.13
C ASN A 595 -17.47 20.54 -5.04
N LEU A 596 -16.50 20.07 -5.81
CA LEU A 596 -15.80 20.86 -6.82
C LEU A 596 -16.71 21.41 -7.91
N MET A 597 -17.86 20.76 -8.15
CA MET A 597 -18.78 21.12 -9.23
C MET A 597 -19.97 21.97 -8.76
N LYS A 598 -20.07 22.26 -7.46
CA LYS A 598 -21.07 23.21 -6.90
C LYS A 598 -20.59 24.64 -7.03
#